data_30f75255c549220488572d4568fa5b52
#
_entry.id   30f75255c549220488572d4568fa5b52
#
_cell.length_a   1.000
_cell.length_b   1.000
_cell.length_c   1.000
_cell.angle_alpha   90.00
_cell.angle_beta   90.00
_cell.angle_gamma   90.00
#
_symmetry.space_group_name_H-M   'P 1'
#
loop_
_entity.id
_entity.type
_entity.pdbx_description
1 polymer ?
#
loop_
_entity_poly.entity_id
_entity_poly.type
_entity_poly.pdbx_seq_one_letter_code
_entity_poly.pdbx_strand_id
1 'polypeptide(L)'
;MSVLTFPTGTYHFNDHPLFDFQLNRVVMWNHGDPAEIQARGGEITDFPSWERVLKELSAQAEAREDWAAAAGYLRMAEFFMAPDTPECHAAYDRARKIFYTHFTYLFAEQGGPIHREEVPYADGVLPCWRIVPADTSKGAILFHGGNDSLLEEFTDALLYLAQGGYTVLAFEGPGQGAALRKSGLTFTPEWEKPVGAVLDHYGAEDVTIIGVSLGGELCMRAAAMEPRIRRVVSWSVLPSIYGALMADKPAEIRAKLEHWLDENNRDAILDLYAGLAEREPLFRWSIQHSNYAYGTSDVYEYLQKARAFTIEPVAERITQDVLLLSAREDLLVDFGLYKQEIDLLKNTRSLEFAAPGRALNGQAHCNMGNTEYMLDLILNWNDRMLER
;
A
#
# COMPACT_ATOMS: atom_id res chain seq x y z
N MET A 1 -22.41 10.34 12.06
CA MET A 1 -21.23 10.56 11.21
C MET A 1 -21.69 11.12 9.86
N SER A 2 -20.93 12.02 9.24
CA SER A 2 -21.21 12.47 7.86
C SER A 2 -21.13 11.27 6.91
N VAL A 3 -21.90 11.32 5.83
CA VAL A 3 -21.79 10.33 4.76
C VAL A 3 -20.42 10.49 4.12
N LEU A 4 -19.60 9.42 4.14
CA LEU A 4 -18.33 9.39 3.42
C LEU A 4 -18.62 9.33 1.93
N THR A 5 -17.91 10.13 1.16
CA THR A 5 -18.02 10.14 -0.30
C THR A 5 -16.64 9.96 -0.91
N PHE A 6 -16.52 9.08 -1.88
CA PHE A 6 -15.27 8.81 -2.57
C PHE A 6 -15.31 9.39 -3.98
N PRO A 7 -14.22 10.01 -4.45
CA PRO A 7 -14.11 10.36 -5.85
C PRO A 7 -14.24 9.12 -6.73
N THR A 8 -14.91 9.26 -7.86
CA THR A 8 -15.08 8.16 -8.82
C THR A 8 -14.67 8.64 -10.21
N GLY A 9 -13.84 7.87 -10.87
CA GLY A 9 -13.33 8.14 -12.20
C GLY A 9 -11.81 8.04 -12.28
N THR A 10 -11.31 8.12 -13.51
CA THR A 10 -9.89 8.26 -13.81
C THR A 10 -9.71 9.45 -14.72
N TYR A 11 -8.70 10.24 -14.44
CA TYR A 11 -8.39 11.47 -15.16
C TYR A 11 -7.11 11.28 -15.98
N HIS A 12 -6.93 12.11 -16.99
CA HIS A 12 -5.67 12.24 -17.71
C HIS A 12 -5.05 13.60 -17.38
N PHE A 13 -4.12 13.59 -16.46
CA PHE A 13 -3.44 14.77 -15.92
C PHE A 13 -2.05 14.98 -16.51
N ASN A 14 -1.42 13.91 -17.00
CA ASN A 14 -0.03 13.92 -17.46
C ASN A 14 0.20 12.86 -18.53
N ASP A 15 1.07 13.15 -19.51
CA ASP A 15 1.42 12.22 -20.58
C ASP A 15 2.34 11.07 -20.09
N HIS A 16 3.06 11.26 -18.98
CA HIS A 16 3.89 10.22 -18.41
C HIS A 16 3.03 9.29 -17.53
N PRO A 17 2.89 7.98 -17.86
CA PRO A 17 1.93 7.09 -17.22
C PRO A 17 2.05 7.01 -15.69
N LEU A 18 3.28 7.05 -15.16
CA LEU A 18 3.48 6.99 -13.71
C LEU A 18 3.07 8.28 -13.01
N PHE A 19 3.40 9.45 -13.58
CA PHE A 19 2.94 10.72 -13.02
C PHE A 19 1.42 10.83 -13.11
N ASP A 20 0.84 10.43 -14.23
CA ASP A 20 -0.61 10.39 -14.41
C ASP A 20 -1.29 9.51 -13.33
N PHE A 21 -0.77 8.30 -13.13
CA PHE A 21 -1.27 7.39 -12.09
C PHE A 21 -1.15 8.00 -10.69
N GLN A 22 0.01 8.55 -10.33
CA GLN A 22 0.20 9.14 -9.00
C GLN A 22 -0.62 10.42 -8.80
N LEU A 23 -0.89 11.21 -9.85
CA LEU A 23 -1.80 12.36 -9.78
C LEU A 23 -3.26 11.92 -9.57
N ASN A 24 -3.69 10.79 -10.14
CA ASN A 24 -4.96 10.17 -9.79
C ASN A 24 -4.99 9.74 -8.31
N ARG A 25 -3.90 9.20 -7.77
CA ARG A 25 -3.79 8.88 -6.33
C ARG A 25 -3.92 10.12 -5.44
N VAL A 26 -3.40 11.28 -5.89
CA VAL A 26 -3.61 12.56 -5.18
C VAL A 26 -5.10 12.86 -5.03
N VAL A 27 -5.89 12.65 -6.08
CA VAL A 27 -7.35 12.88 -6.04
C VAL A 27 -8.06 11.82 -5.19
N MET A 28 -7.75 10.53 -5.45
CA MET A 28 -8.54 9.42 -4.91
C MET A 28 -8.31 9.15 -3.42
N TRP A 29 -7.08 9.34 -2.93
CA TRP A 29 -6.68 8.98 -1.57
C TRP A 29 -6.12 10.15 -0.76
N ASN A 30 -5.81 11.27 -1.40
CA ASN A 30 -5.12 12.38 -0.76
C ASN A 30 -5.88 13.71 -0.86
N HIS A 31 -7.18 13.67 -1.16
CA HIS A 31 -8.09 14.83 -1.18
C HIS A 31 -7.67 15.98 -2.11
N GLY A 32 -6.83 15.70 -3.12
CA GLY A 32 -6.44 16.71 -4.11
C GLY A 32 -7.62 17.12 -4.98
N ASP A 33 -7.70 18.41 -5.33
CA ASP A 33 -8.71 18.93 -6.24
C ASP A 33 -8.36 18.57 -7.69
N PRO A 34 -9.22 17.82 -8.41
CA PRO A 34 -8.94 17.42 -9.78
C PRO A 34 -8.81 18.61 -10.74
N ALA A 35 -9.48 19.75 -10.48
CA ALA A 35 -9.34 20.94 -11.32
C ALA A 35 -7.98 21.62 -11.16
N GLU A 36 -7.46 21.68 -9.94
CA GLU A 36 -6.11 22.21 -9.67
C GLU A 36 -5.04 21.32 -10.29
N ILE A 37 -5.18 20.00 -10.16
CA ILE A 37 -4.25 19.03 -10.76
C ILE A 37 -4.34 19.08 -12.27
N GLN A 38 -5.54 19.21 -12.87
CA GLN A 38 -5.70 19.34 -14.32
C GLN A 38 -5.03 20.61 -14.85
N ALA A 39 -5.06 21.70 -14.09
CA ALA A 39 -4.43 22.97 -14.48
C ALA A 39 -2.90 22.91 -14.43
N ARG A 40 -2.31 22.09 -13.56
CA ARG A 40 -0.88 22.09 -13.24
C ARG A 40 -0.15 20.79 -13.61
N GLY A 41 -0.88 19.68 -13.82
CA GLY A 41 -0.31 18.35 -14.07
C GLY A 41 0.64 18.31 -15.28
N GLY A 42 0.33 19.06 -16.33
CA GLY A 42 1.20 19.17 -17.51
C GLY A 42 2.54 19.90 -17.29
N GLU A 43 2.72 20.59 -16.14
CA GLU A 43 4.00 21.19 -15.76
C GLU A 43 5.00 20.16 -15.20
N ILE A 44 4.51 18.96 -14.88
CA ILE A 44 5.30 17.90 -14.27
C ILE A 44 5.97 17.08 -15.37
N THR A 45 7.28 17.20 -15.47
CA THR A 45 8.10 16.51 -16.47
C THR A 45 9.21 15.65 -15.85
N ASP A 46 9.47 15.86 -14.55
CA ASP A 46 10.52 15.20 -13.78
C ASP A 46 10.21 15.27 -12.26
N PHE A 47 11.03 14.66 -11.42
CA PHE A 47 10.85 14.70 -9.97
C PHE A 47 11.00 16.10 -9.35
N PRO A 48 11.94 16.95 -9.77
CA PRO A 48 11.98 18.33 -9.29
C PRO A 48 10.71 19.13 -9.59
N SER A 49 10.13 19.00 -10.78
CA SER A 49 8.86 19.65 -11.12
C SER A 49 7.67 19.03 -10.39
N TRP A 50 7.67 17.71 -10.17
CA TRP A 50 6.69 17.04 -9.30
C TRP A 50 6.69 17.64 -7.88
N GLU A 51 7.85 17.68 -7.26
CA GLU A 51 8.02 18.26 -5.91
C GLU A 51 7.57 19.71 -5.86
N ARG A 52 8.03 20.54 -6.81
CA ARG A 52 7.69 21.95 -6.87
C ARG A 52 6.18 22.18 -7.02
N VAL A 53 5.55 21.55 -8.01
CA VAL A 53 4.11 21.75 -8.29
C VAL A 53 3.27 21.35 -7.10
N LEU A 54 3.51 20.19 -6.49
CA LEU A 54 2.71 19.73 -5.37
C LEU A 54 2.96 20.52 -4.08
N LYS A 55 4.19 20.99 -3.83
CA LYS A 55 4.45 21.93 -2.73
C LYS A 55 3.72 23.28 -2.91
N GLU A 56 3.69 23.79 -4.13
CA GLU A 56 2.96 25.03 -4.44
C GLU A 56 1.45 24.85 -4.26
N LEU A 57 0.88 23.72 -4.72
CA LEU A 57 -0.52 23.38 -4.49
C LEU A 57 -0.83 23.21 -2.99
N SER A 58 0.05 22.55 -2.23
CA SER A 58 -0.08 22.44 -0.77
C SER A 58 -0.12 23.82 -0.10
N ALA A 59 0.80 24.72 -0.45
CA ALA A 59 0.84 26.07 0.11
C ALA A 59 -0.41 26.89 -0.26
N GLN A 60 -0.95 26.74 -1.46
CA GLN A 60 -2.21 27.37 -1.88
C GLN A 60 -3.40 26.82 -1.11
N ALA A 61 -3.43 25.51 -0.88
CA ALA A 61 -4.47 24.86 -0.06
C ALA A 61 -4.39 25.30 1.41
N GLU A 62 -3.19 25.40 2.00
CA GLU A 62 -3.01 25.98 3.36
C GLU A 62 -3.54 27.41 3.43
N ALA A 63 -3.26 28.25 2.42
CA ALA A 63 -3.67 29.65 2.41
C ALA A 63 -5.20 29.84 2.39
N ARG A 64 -5.97 28.86 1.88
CA ARG A 64 -7.45 28.86 1.90
C ARG A 64 -8.03 27.95 2.98
N GLU A 65 -7.19 27.45 3.90
CA GLU A 65 -7.57 26.55 4.99
C GLU A 65 -8.16 25.20 4.54
N ASP A 66 -7.82 24.74 3.35
CA ASP A 66 -8.13 23.41 2.86
C ASP A 66 -7.06 22.41 3.32
N TRP A 67 -7.17 22.03 4.58
CA TRP A 67 -6.14 21.24 5.26
C TRP A 67 -6.02 19.82 4.75
N ALA A 68 -7.11 19.25 4.20
CA ALA A 68 -7.07 17.91 3.61
C ALA A 68 -6.23 17.91 2.34
N ALA A 69 -6.54 18.80 1.40
CA ALA A 69 -5.75 18.96 0.18
C ALA A 69 -4.30 19.37 0.50
N ALA A 70 -4.09 20.27 1.48
CA ALA A 70 -2.76 20.70 1.87
C ALA A 70 -1.88 19.54 2.36
N ALA A 71 -2.41 18.70 3.26
CA ALA A 71 -1.70 17.52 3.74
C ALA A 71 -1.45 16.51 2.60
N GLY A 72 -2.45 16.26 1.77
CA GLY A 72 -2.37 15.31 0.67
C GLY A 72 -1.37 15.73 -0.42
N TYR A 73 -1.41 16.98 -0.86
CA TYR A 73 -0.43 17.49 -1.82
C TYR A 73 1.00 17.40 -1.29
N LEU A 74 1.21 17.74 -0.01
CA LEU A 74 2.54 17.68 0.59
C LEU A 74 3.03 16.24 0.78
N ARG A 75 2.11 15.33 1.18
CA ARG A 75 2.38 13.87 1.22
C ARG A 75 2.84 13.37 -0.15
N MET A 76 2.16 13.78 -1.20
CA MET A 76 2.52 13.33 -2.54
C MET A 76 3.72 14.10 -3.12
N ALA A 77 4.00 15.31 -2.66
CA ALA A 77 5.25 16.00 -3.00
C ALA A 77 6.48 15.22 -2.50
N GLU A 78 6.44 14.67 -1.29
CA GLU A 78 7.54 13.89 -0.73
C GLU A 78 7.73 12.52 -1.38
N PHE A 79 6.73 12.02 -2.08
CA PHE A 79 6.68 10.66 -2.63
C PHE A 79 7.88 10.31 -3.50
N PHE A 80 8.29 11.22 -4.40
CA PHE A 80 9.43 11.02 -5.28
C PHE A 80 10.73 11.70 -4.80
N MET A 81 10.76 12.26 -3.60
CA MET A 81 12.01 12.72 -3.01
C MET A 81 12.96 11.55 -2.76
N ALA A 82 14.26 11.84 -2.73
CA ALA A 82 15.22 10.84 -2.30
C ALA A 82 14.91 10.42 -0.85
N PRO A 83 14.65 9.14 -0.59
CA PRO A 83 14.33 8.68 0.76
C PRO A 83 15.52 8.94 1.70
N ASP A 84 15.25 8.97 3.01
CA ASP A 84 16.25 9.17 4.06
C ASP A 84 17.06 10.47 3.94
N THR A 85 16.48 11.50 3.32
CA THR A 85 17.05 12.85 3.30
C THR A 85 16.32 13.77 4.29
N PRO A 86 17.00 14.79 4.85
CA PRO A 86 16.37 15.75 5.73
C PRO A 86 15.14 16.43 5.10
N GLU A 87 15.18 16.72 3.80
CA GLU A 87 14.10 17.33 3.04
C GLU A 87 12.88 16.42 2.93
N CYS A 88 13.10 15.13 2.64
CA CYS A 88 12.04 14.11 2.58
C CYS A 88 11.39 13.94 3.96
N HIS A 89 12.19 13.79 5.01
CA HIS A 89 11.69 13.69 6.38
C HIS A 89 10.93 14.94 6.83
N ALA A 90 11.40 16.14 6.48
CA ALA A 90 10.72 17.38 6.80
C ALA A 90 9.36 17.51 6.11
N ALA A 91 9.26 17.10 4.83
CA ALA A 91 8.00 17.10 4.08
C ALA A 91 7.00 16.09 4.68
N TYR A 92 7.46 14.86 4.96
CA TYR A 92 6.67 13.84 5.64
C TYR A 92 6.14 14.32 7.00
N ASP A 93 7.01 14.85 7.85
CA ASP A 93 6.62 15.33 9.18
C ASP A 93 5.67 16.53 9.09
N ARG A 94 5.84 17.42 8.09
CA ARG A 94 4.95 18.55 7.88
C ARG A 94 3.57 18.12 7.41
N ALA A 95 3.47 17.18 6.46
CA ALA A 95 2.20 16.63 5.99
C ALA A 95 1.41 16.01 7.16
N ARG A 96 2.06 15.16 7.94
CA ARG A 96 1.46 14.54 9.13
C ARG A 96 1.08 15.58 10.19
N LYS A 97 1.91 16.60 10.40
CA LYS A 97 1.58 17.70 11.35
C LYS A 97 0.32 18.42 10.93
N ILE A 98 0.14 18.74 9.64
CA ILE A 98 -1.09 19.35 9.14
C ILE A 98 -2.27 18.43 9.46
N PHE A 99 -2.17 17.16 9.09
CA PHE A 99 -3.23 16.16 9.32
C PHE A 99 -3.60 16.07 10.81
N TYR A 100 -2.67 15.76 11.69
CA TYR A 100 -2.96 15.58 13.12
C TYR A 100 -3.31 16.88 13.87
N THR A 101 -3.05 18.04 13.29
CA THR A 101 -3.46 19.33 13.89
C THR A 101 -4.90 19.70 13.53
N HIS A 102 -5.32 19.43 12.29
CA HIS A 102 -6.61 19.92 11.78
C HIS A 102 -7.72 18.88 11.79
N PHE A 103 -7.40 17.59 11.87
CA PHE A 103 -8.35 16.47 11.90
C PHE A 103 -8.47 15.83 13.29
N THR A 104 -8.27 16.61 14.35
CA THR A 104 -8.33 16.12 15.74
C THR A 104 -9.66 15.48 16.11
N TYR A 105 -10.76 15.92 15.48
CA TYR A 105 -12.10 15.38 15.66
C TYR A 105 -12.27 13.93 15.22
N LEU A 106 -11.34 13.40 14.43
CA LEU A 106 -11.32 11.99 14.04
C LEU A 106 -10.84 11.09 15.18
N PHE A 107 -10.09 11.64 16.14
CA PHE A 107 -9.40 10.87 17.15
C PHE A 107 -10.12 10.84 18.49
N ALA A 108 -9.97 9.72 19.21
CA ALA A 108 -10.67 9.44 20.46
C ALA A 108 -10.42 10.49 21.55
N GLU A 109 -9.25 11.12 21.56
CA GLU A 109 -8.90 12.21 22.50
C GLU A 109 -9.83 13.42 22.37
N GLN A 110 -10.49 13.58 21.22
CA GLN A 110 -11.48 14.62 20.93
C GLN A 110 -12.89 14.06 20.67
N GLY A 111 -13.13 12.80 21.07
CA GLY A 111 -14.43 12.14 20.91
C GLY A 111 -14.66 11.53 19.53
N GLY A 112 -13.62 11.42 18.69
CA GLY A 112 -13.68 10.75 17.41
C GLY A 112 -13.58 9.22 17.51
N PRO A 113 -13.81 8.50 16.40
CA PRO A 113 -13.85 7.03 16.40
C PRO A 113 -12.46 6.37 16.39
N ILE A 114 -11.38 7.08 16.06
CA ILE A 114 -10.05 6.52 15.87
C ILE A 114 -9.25 6.58 17.17
N HIS A 115 -8.87 5.42 17.68
CA HIS A 115 -7.91 5.28 18.78
C HIS A 115 -6.53 5.04 18.18
N ARG A 116 -5.58 5.94 18.46
CA ARG A 116 -4.18 5.77 18.03
C ARG A 116 -3.41 5.05 19.12
N GLU A 117 -2.74 4.00 18.76
CA GLU A 117 -1.98 3.16 19.66
C GLU A 117 -0.62 2.81 19.03
N GLU A 118 0.34 2.43 19.85
CA GLU A 118 1.65 1.94 19.42
C GLU A 118 1.84 0.53 19.96
N VAL A 119 1.99 -0.43 19.07
CA VAL A 119 2.21 -1.84 19.44
C VAL A 119 3.71 -2.10 19.48
N PRO A 120 4.29 -2.51 20.64
CA PRO A 120 5.69 -2.87 20.72
C PRO A 120 6.04 -4.02 19.76
N TYR A 121 7.09 -3.84 18.98
CA TYR A 121 7.57 -4.86 18.05
C TYR A 121 9.06 -4.72 17.80
N ALA A 122 9.82 -5.81 17.98
CA ALA A 122 11.29 -5.79 17.88
C ALA A 122 11.90 -4.64 18.71
N ASP A 123 12.77 -3.84 18.12
CA ASP A 123 13.40 -2.68 18.75
C ASP A 123 12.62 -1.36 18.58
N GLY A 124 11.35 -1.43 18.11
CA GLY A 124 10.53 -0.27 17.81
C GLY A 124 9.06 -0.47 18.14
N VAL A 125 8.22 0.26 17.42
CA VAL A 125 6.77 0.20 17.55
C VAL A 125 6.10 0.12 16.18
N LEU A 126 4.94 -0.52 16.12
CA LEU A 126 4.03 -0.50 14.98
C LEU A 126 2.93 0.53 15.29
N PRO A 127 2.84 1.64 14.55
CA PRO A 127 1.72 2.55 14.67
C PRO A 127 0.42 1.86 14.28
N CYS A 128 -0.59 1.95 15.14
CA CYS A 128 -1.88 1.29 14.98
C CYS A 128 -3.02 2.28 15.18
N TRP A 129 -4.08 2.09 14.39
CA TRP A 129 -5.38 2.72 14.59
C TRP A 129 -6.42 1.66 14.86
N ARG A 130 -7.12 1.79 15.97
CA ARG A 130 -8.30 0.97 16.26
C ARG A 130 -9.55 1.84 16.11
N ILE A 131 -10.46 1.40 15.24
CA ILE A 131 -11.73 2.08 14.96
C ILE A 131 -12.86 1.12 15.33
N VAL A 132 -13.71 1.55 16.26
CA VAL A 132 -14.83 0.73 16.74
C VAL A 132 -16.11 1.21 16.08
N PRO A 133 -16.96 0.33 15.55
CA PRO A 133 -18.24 0.71 14.98
C PRO A 133 -19.17 1.29 16.06
N ALA A 134 -20.18 2.07 15.65
CA ALA A 134 -21.13 2.69 16.57
C ALA A 134 -22.02 1.65 17.29
N ASP A 135 -22.32 0.55 16.62
CA ASP A 135 -23.11 -0.57 17.12
C ASP A 135 -22.22 -1.77 17.51
N THR A 136 -22.82 -2.89 17.90
CA THR A 136 -22.09 -4.12 18.19
C THR A 136 -21.31 -4.57 16.95
N SER A 137 -20.01 -4.81 17.11
CA SER A 137 -19.13 -5.23 16.03
C SER A 137 -19.53 -6.61 15.49
N LYS A 138 -19.57 -6.73 14.15
CA LYS A 138 -19.77 -8.01 13.45
C LYS A 138 -18.52 -8.90 13.51
N GLY A 139 -17.34 -8.32 13.74
CA GLY A 139 -16.04 -8.98 13.75
C GLY A 139 -14.89 -7.99 13.58
N ALA A 140 -13.68 -8.49 13.47
CA ALA A 140 -12.49 -7.67 13.32
C ALA A 140 -11.93 -7.73 11.88
N ILE A 141 -11.56 -6.57 11.35
CA ILE A 141 -10.78 -6.42 10.13
C ILE A 141 -9.40 -5.89 10.53
N LEU A 142 -8.35 -6.64 10.19
CA LEU A 142 -6.97 -6.18 10.25
C LEU A 142 -6.58 -5.62 8.89
N PHE A 143 -6.11 -4.38 8.85
CA PHE A 143 -5.81 -3.68 7.61
C PHE A 143 -4.36 -3.17 7.60
N HIS A 144 -3.67 -3.34 6.48
CA HIS A 144 -2.38 -2.70 6.25
C HIS A 144 -2.18 -2.33 4.78
N GLY A 145 -1.33 -1.34 4.58
CA GLY A 145 -0.94 -0.88 3.26
C GLY A 145 0.11 -1.77 2.58
N GLY A 146 0.69 -1.23 1.53
CA GLY A 146 1.73 -1.87 0.72
C GLY A 146 3.12 -1.25 0.90
N ASN A 147 3.78 -0.98 -0.23
CA ASN A 147 5.18 -0.57 -0.27
C ASN A 147 5.43 0.87 0.21
N ASP A 148 4.46 1.76 0.04
CA ASP A 148 4.69 3.21 0.16
C ASP A 148 3.51 4.02 0.70
N SER A 149 2.40 3.38 1.06
CA SER A 149 1.22 4.06 1.60
C SER A 149 1.34 4.34 3.09
N LEU A 150 0.58 5.35 3.55
CA LEU A 150 0.49 5.75 4.95
C LEU A 150 -0.93 5.50 5.47
N LEU A 151 -1.09 5.33 6.78
CA LEU A 151 -2.42 5.18 7.40
C LEU A 151 -3.32 6.39 7.12
N GLU A 152 -2.75 7.59 7.08
CA GLU A 152 -3.48 8.82 6.83
C GLU A 152 -4.18 8.81 5.45
N GLU A 153 -3.59 8.17 4.44
CA GLU A 153 -4.18 8.04 3.09
C GLU A 153 -5.42 7.13 3.08
N PHE A 154 -5.53 6.21 4.04
CA PHE A 154 -6.64 5.26 4.12
C PHE A 154 -7.74 5.68 5.09
N THR A 155 -7.68 6.88 5.68
CA THR A 155 -8.62 7.34 6.72
C THR A 155 -10.08 7.08 6.36
N ASP A 156 -10.50 7.52 5.17
CA ASP A 156 -11.90 7.38 4.75
C ASP A 156 -12.28 5.92 4.51
N ALA A 157 -11.39 5.13 3.92
CA ALA A 157 -11.61 3.70 3.70
C ALA A 157 -11.75 2.94 5.02
N LEU A 158 -10.90 3.24 6.01
CA LEU A 158 -10.95 2.61 7.33
C LEU A 158 -12.22 2.98 8.09
N LEU A 159 -12.64 4.26 8.01
CA LEU A 159 -13.90 4.72 8.59
C LEU A 159 -15.12 4.07 7.89
N TYR A 160 -15.05 3.88 6.57
CA TYR A 160 -16.09 3.20 5.80
C TYR A 160 -16.25 1.73 6.22
N LEU A 161 -15.15 1.00 6.38
CA LEU A 161 -15.16 -0.37 6.90
C LEU A 161 -15.77 -0.44 8.30
N ALA A 162 -15.45 0.53 9.17
CA ALA A 162 -16.04 0.61 10.51
C ALA A 162 -17.53 0.94 10.47
N GLN A 163 -18.00 1.83 9.55
CA GLN A 163 -19.42 2.09 9.31
C GLN A 163 -20.14 0.84 8.78
N GLY A 164 -19.45 -0.05 8.06
CA GLY A 164 -19.94 -1.37 7.66
C GLY A 164 -20.18 -2.32 8.82
N GLY A 165 -19.85 -1.93 10.06
CA GLY A 165 -20.11 -2.67 11.29
C GLY A 165 -18.93 -3.49 11.80
N TYR A 166 -17.72 -3.23 11.35
CA TYR A 166 -16.52 -3.96 11.77
C TYR A 166 -15.64 -3.14 12.71
N THR A 167 -15.01 -3.81 13.68
CA THR A 167 -13.85 -3.23 14.35
C THR A 167 -12.66 -3.28 13.41
N VAL A 168 -12.11 -2.14 13.09
CA VAL A 168 -10.96 -2.04 12.18
C VAL A 168 -9.69 -1.83 12.99
N LEU A 169 -8.72 -2.70 12.79
CA LEU A 169 -7.36 -2.64 13.34
C LEU A 169 -6.42 -2.35 12.16
N ALA A 170 -6.03 -1.10 11.99
CA ALA A 170 -5.13 -0.71 10.91
C ALA A 170 -3.72 -0.46 11.46
N PHE A 171 -2.68 -0.91 10.77
CA PHE A 171 -1.31 -0.73 11.25
C PHE A 171 -0.32 -0.44 10.12
N GLU A 172 0.76 0.25 10.46
CA GLU A 172 1.97 0.34 9.65
C GLU A 172 2.97 -0.69 10.17
N GLY A 173 3.27 -1.68 9.34
CA GLY A 173 4.24 -2.72 9.66
C GLY A 173 5.68 -2.32 9.29
N PRO A 174 6.66 -3.22 9.53
CA PRO A 174 8.03 -3.00 9.11
C PRO A 174 8.13 -2.63 7.63
N GLY A 175 8.90 -1.61 7.29
CA GLY A 175 9.01 -1.06 5.93
C GLY A 175 7.97 -0.01 5.57
N GLN A 176 6.94 0.21 6.40
CA GLN A 176 5.83 1.12 6.13
C GLN A 176 5.85 2.35 7.03
N GLY A 177 5.43 3.48 6.51
CA GLY A 177 5.13 4.72 7.21
C GLY A 177 6.03 5.05 8.40
N ALA A 178 5.45 5.27 9.57
CA ALA A 178 6.22 5.63 10.75
C ALA A 178 6.95 4.43 11.39
N ALA A 179 6.55 3.18 11.15
CA ALA A 179 7.32 2.02 11.57
C ALA A 179 8.72 2.01 10.92
N LEU A 180 8.81 2.36 9.63
CA LEU A 180 10.09 2.57 8.95
C LEU A 180 10.76 3.89 9.38
N ARG A 181 10.04 5.01 9.22
CA ARG A 181 10.65 6.35 9.28
C ARG A 181 10.99 6.82 10.69
N LYS A 182 10.34 6.29 11.73
CA LYS A 182 10.54 6.68 13.13
C LYS A 182 11.17 5.56 13.97
N SER A 183 10.88 4.30 13.66
CA SER A 183 11.43 3.16 14.40
C SER A 183 12.54 2.42 13.64
N GLY A 184 12.80 2.74 12.37
CA GLY A 184 13.84 2.08 11.56
C GLY A 184 13.51 0.62 11.20
N LEU A 185 12.27 0.19 11.38
CA LEU A 185 11.84 -1.17 11.07
C LEU A 185 11.71 -1.35 9.56
N THR A 186 12.54 -2.18 8.96
CA THR A 186 12.54 -2.45 7.51
C THR A 186 11.72 -3.67 7.16
N PHE A 187 11.26 -3.79 5.90
CA PHE A 187 10.45 -4.91 5.44
C PHE A 187 11.04 -6.27 5.79
N THR A 188 10.16 -7.15 6.27
CA THR A 188 10.43 -8.56 6.54
C THR A 188 9.48 -9.45 5.75
N PRO A 189 9.94 -10.57 5.17
CA PRO A 189 9.04 -11.54 4.54
C PRO A 189 8.20 -12.31 5.56
N GLU A 190 8.60 -12.33 6.84
CA GLU A 190 7.89 -13.01 7.93
C GLU A 190 6.75 -12.14 8.48
N TRP A 191 5.80 -11.77 7.59
CA TRP A 191 4.73 -10.82 7.93
C TRP A 191 3.76 -11.33 9.00
N GLU A 192 3.70 -12.62 9.24
CA GLU A 192 2.99 -13.21 10.36
C GLU A 192 3.46 -12.70 11.74
N LYS A 193 4.72 -12.27 11.85
CA LYS A 193 5.28 -11.77 13.12
C LYS A 193 4.70 -10.40 13.53
N PRO A 194 4.76 -9.33 12.70
CA PRO A 194 4.11 -8.07 13.04
C PRO A 194 2.60 -8.21 13.13
N VAL A 195 1.95 -9.03 12.28
CA VAL A 195 0.52 -9.34 12.38
C VAL A 195 0.20 -9.99 13.72
N GLY A 196 0.96 -11.02 14.14
CA GLY A 196 0.79 -11.67 15.42
C GLY A 196 0.91 -10.71 16.60
N ALA A 197 1.89 -9.80 16.58
CA ALA A 197 2.06 -8.79 17.62
C ALA A 197 0.85 -7.85 17.74
N VAL A 198 0.27 -7.42 16.61
CA VAL A 198 -0.96 -6.61 16.61
C VAL A 198 -2.15 -7.39 17.13
N LEU A 199 -2.33 -8.64 16.69
CA LEU A 199 -3.43 -9.49 17.16
C LEU A 199 -3.32 -9.81 18.65
N ASP A 200 -2.12 -10.05 19.16
CA ASP A 200 -1.85 -10.27 20.60
C ASP A 200 -2.20 -9.02 21.42
N HIS A 201 -1.79 -7.84 20.96
CA HIS A 201 -2.06 -6.57 21.64
C HIS A 201 -3.56 -6.31 21.82
N TYR A 202 -4.36 -6.61 20.81
CA TYR A 202 -5.80 -6.39 20.84
C TYR A 202 -6.61 -7.61 21.36
N GLY A 203 -5.97 -8.74 21.56
CA GLY A 203 -6.66 -10.00 21.88
C GLY A 203 -7.64 -10.40 20.76
N ALA A 204 -7.29 -10.10 19.51
CA ALA A 204 -8.19 -10.31 18.37
C ALA A 204 -8.09 -11.74 17.83
N GLU A 205 -9.24 -12.34 17.63
CA GLU A 205 -9.42 -13.70 17.10
C GLU A 205 -10.40 -13.66 15.93
N ASP A 206 -10.37 -14.66 15.06
CA ASP A 206 -11.29 -14.81 13.92
C ASP A 206 -11.33 -13.55 13.02
N VAL A 207 -10.16 -13.08 12.60
CA VAL A 207 -10.04 -11.83 11.85
C VAL A 207 -10.10 -12.03 10.34
N THR A 208 -10.55 -10.97 9.65
CA THR A 208 -10.33 -10.78 8.22
C THR A 208 -9.11 -9.89 8.05
N ILE A 209 -8.11 -10.32 7.30
CA ILE A 209 -6.98 -9.45 6.95
C ILE A 209 -7.16 -8.86 5.55
N ILE A 210 -6.89 -7.56 5.40
CA ILE A 210 -6.89 -6.85 4.12
C ILE A 210 -5.50 -6.25 3.92
N GLY A 211 -4.84 -6.66 2.85
CA GLY A 211 -3.55 -6.11 2.44
C GLY A 211 -3.63 -5.43 1.07
N VAL A 212 -3.21 -4.16 0.98
CA VAL A 212 -3.30 -3.33 -0.22
C VAL A 212 -1.96 -3.28 -0.95
N SER A 213 -1.96 -3.45 -2.29
CA SER A 213 -0.74 -3.42 -3.12
C SER A 213 0.22 -4.55 -2.72
N LEU A 214 1.49 -4.25 -2.37
CA LEU A 214 2.42 -5.21 -1.78
C LEU A 214 1.79 -5.95 -0.59
N GLY A 215 0.87 -5.30 0.12
CA GLY A 215 0.10 -5.92 1.19
C GLY A 215 -0.67 -7.17 0.77
N GLY A 216 -0.97 -7.34 -0.52
CA GLY A 216 -1.61 -8.55 -1.04
C GLY A 216 -0.74 -9.79 -0.83
N GLU A 217 0.55 -9.73 -1.11
CA GLU A 217 1.50 -10.82 -0.81
C GLU A 217 1.66 -11.00 0.70
N LEU A 218 1.86 -9.88 1.42
CA LEU A 218 2.13 -9.90 2.85
C LEU A 218 0.96 -10.50 3.66
N CYS A 219 -0.29 -10.16 3.35
CA CYS A 219 -1.46 -10.71 4.04
C CYS A 219 -1.66 -12.21 3.75
N MET A 220 -1.35 -12.66 2.52
CA MET A 220 -1.37 -14.08 2.17
C MET A 220 -0.30 -14.86 2.94
N ARG A 221 0.92 -14.31 3.02
CA ARG A 221 2.00 -14.89 3.81
C ARG A 221 1.59 -15.00 5.28
N ALA A 222 1.04 -13.93 5.86
CA ALA A 222 0.56 -13.94 7.24
C ALA A 222 -0.52 -15.00 7.46
N ALA A 223 -1.50 -15.11 6.55
CA ALA A 223 -2.58 -16.07 6.65
C ALA A 223 -2.11 -17.54 6.65
N ALA A 224 -1.04 -17.84 5.92
CA ALA A 224 -0.44 -19.16 5.89
C ALA A 224 0.15 -19.59 7.27
N MET A 225 0.48 -18.63 8.14
CA MET A 225 1.27 -18.85 9.35
C MET A 225 0.54 -18.46 10.64
N GLU A 226 -0.48 -17.59 10.56
CA GLU A 226 -1.25 -17.06 11.69
C GLU A 226 -2.69 -17.62 11.68
N PRO A 227 -3.02 -18.58 12.56
CA PRO A 227 -4.31 -19.30 12.52
C PRO A 227 -5.52 -18.44 12.92
N ARG A 228 -5.33 -17.29 13.56
CA ARG A 228 -6.40 -16.35 13.89
C ARG A 228 -6.97 -15.64 12.66
N ILE A 229 -6.23 -15.63 11.55
CA ILE A 229 -6.72 -15.13 10.27
C ILE A 229 -7.63 -16.19 9.65
N ARG A 230 -8.89 -15.86 9.44
CA ARG A 230 -9.88 -16.77 8.87
C ARG A 230 -10.32 -16.37 7.46
N ARG A 231 -10.15 -15.11 7.11
CA ARG A 231 -10.54 -14.52 5.82
C ARG A 231 -9.43 -13.60 5.34
N VAL A 232 -9.14 -13.63 4.06
CA VAL A 232 -8.05 -12.86 3.45
C VAL A 232 -8.58 -12.09 2.25
N VAL A 233 -8.30 -10.80 2.21
CA VAL A 233 -8.50 -9.95 1.05
C VAL A 233 -7.15 -9.50 0.54
N SER A 234 -6.69 -10.08 -0.56
CA SER A 234 -5.51 -9.61 -1.28
C SER A 234 -5.93 -8.51 -2.25
N TRP A 235 -5.78 -7.26 -1.83
CA TRP A 235 -6.13 -6.11 -2.66
C TRP A 235 -4.92 -5.61 -3.46
N SER A 236 -4.43 -6.40 -4.23
CA SER A 236 -3.65 -6.55 -5.44
C SER A 236 -3.05 -7.95 -5.46
N VAL A 237 -3.30 -8.68 -6.53
CA VAL A 237 -2.75 -10.03 -6.72
C VAL A 237 -1.25 -9.94 -6.95
N LEU A 238 -0.47 -10.45 -6.00
CA LEU A 238 0.99 -10.36 -6.02
C LEU A 238 1.61 -11.60 -5.36
N PRO A 239 1.76 -12.73 -6.10
CA PRO A 239 2.27 -13.97 -5.52
C PRO A 239 3.77 -13.92 -5.16
N SER A 240 4.53 -12.99 -5.75
CA SER A 240 5.96 -12.81 -5.49
C SER A 240 6.42 -11.42 -5.92
N ILE A 241 7.17 -10.73 -5.06
CA ILE A 241 7.78 -9.43 -5.41
C ILE A 241 8.81 -9.61 -6.52
N TYR A 242 9.72 -10.57 -6.37
CA TYR A 242 10.73 -10.83 -7.41
C TYR A 242 10.07 -11.22 -8.73
N GLY A 243 9.03 -12.06 -8.68
CA GLY A 243 8.24 -12.43 -9.85
C GLY A 243 7.62 -11.22 -10.55
N ALA A 244 7.04 -10.28 -9.79
CA ALA A 244 6.47 -9.04 -10.34
C ALA A 244 7.54 -8.14 -10.97
N LEU A 245 8.70 -7.97 -10.32
CA LEU A 245 9.82 -7.21 -10.87
C LEU A 245 10.37 -7.79 -12.17
N MET A 246 10.18 -9.10 -12.38
CA MET A 246 10.66 -9.83 -13.56
C MET A 246 9.58 -10.03 -14.63
N ALA A 247 8.30 -9.76 -14.35
CA ALA A 247 7.18 -10.11 -15.22
C ALA A 247 7.26 -9.47 -16.62
N ASP A 248 7.66 -8.21 -16.70
CA ASP A 248 7.79 -7.44 -17.94
C ASP A 248 9.15 -7.60 -18.64
N LYS A 249 10.10 -8.30 -18.02
CA LYS A 249 11.46 -8.43 -18.57
C LYS A 249 11.55 -9.55 -19.60
N PRO A 250 12.33 -9.38 -20.68
CA PRO A 250 12.62 -10.46 -21.62
C PRO A 250 13.17 -11.69 -20.91
N ALA A 251 12.80 -12.90 -21.39
CA ALA A 251 13.22 -14.16 -20.77
C ALA A 251 14.73 -14.30 -20.61
N GLU A 252 15.51 -13.79 -21.59
CA GLU A 252 16.99 -13.81 -21.52
C GLU A 252 17.52 -12.93 -20.39
N ILE A 253 16.91 -11.77 -20.13
CA ILE A 253 17.30 -10.87 -19.05
C ILE A 253 16.96 -11.51 -17.70
N ARG A 254 15.77 -12.11 -17.58
CA ARG A 254 15.37 -12.84 -16.37
C ARG A 254 16.37 -13.97 -16.05
N ALA A 255 16.63 -14.86 -17.02
CA ALA A 255 17.56 -15.97 -16.84
C ALA A 255 18.96 -15.50 -16.47
N LYS A 256 19.41 -14.37 -17.05
CA LYS A 256 20.71 -13.78 -16.76
C LYS A 256 20.77 -13.21 -15.33
N LEU A 257 19.74 -12.51 -14.89
CA LEU A 257 19.66 -11.98 -13.53
C LEU A 257 19.58 -13.12 -12.50
N GLU A 258 18.76 -14.14 -12.75
CA GLU A 258 18.66 -15.33 -11.90
C GLU A 258 20.01 -16.02 -11.77
N HIS A 259 20.70 -16.26 -12.89
CA HIS A 259 22.04 -16.85 -12.87
C HIS A 259 23.03 -16.02 -12.06
N TRP A 260 23.05 -14.69 -12.23
CA TRP A 260 23.95 -13.82 -11.49
C TRP A 260 23.62 -13.77 -9.99
N LEU A 261 22.34 -13.84 -9.61
CA LEU A 261 21.94 -13.92 -8.20
C LEU A 261 22.33 -15.26 -7.58
N ASP A 262 22.18 -16.36 -8.30
CA ASP A 262 22.53 -17.72 -7.83
C ASP A 262 24.05 -17.90 -7.69
N GLU A 263 24.83 -17.34 -8.61
CA GLU A 263 26.31 -17.36 -8.57
C GLU A 263 26.89 -16.27 -7.64
N ASN A 264 26.05 -15.47 -6.98
CA ASN A 264 26.48 -14.33 -6.14
C ASN A 264 27.35 -13.31 -6.92
N ASN A 265 27.08 -13.14 -8.21
CA ASN A 265 27.80 -12.22 -9.08
C ASN A 265 27.27 -10.78 -8.89
N ARG A 266 27.61 -10.20 -7.71
CA ARG A 266 27.19 -8.85 -7.30
C ARG A 266 27.61 -7.79 -8.31
N ASP A 267 28.87 -7.82 -8.76
CA ASP A 267 29.44 -6.79 -9.62
C ASP A 267 28.67 -6.69 -10.95
N ALA A 268 28.32 -7.82 -11.56
CA ALA A 268 27.56 -7.83 -12.82
C ALA A 268 26.16 -7.23 -12.68
N ILE A 269 25.52 -7.41 -11.51
CA ILE A 269 24.23 -6.81 -11.20
C ILE A 269 24.39 -5.31 -10.99
N LEU A 270 25.37 -4.89 -10.18
CA LEU A 270 25.62 -3.47 -9.92
C LEU A 270 25.93 -2.70 -11.20
N ASP A 271 26.78 -3.25 -12.08
CA ASP A 271 27.14 -2.64 -13.36
C ASP A 271 25.92 -2.46 -14.28
N LEU A 272 25.07 -3.53 -14.38
CA LEU A 272 23.83 -3.44 -15.17
C LEU A 272 22.93 -2.35 -14.66
N TYR A 273 22.71 -2.31 -13.34
CA TYR A 273 21.76 -1.37 -12.72
C TYR A 273 22.31 0.06 -12.68
N ALA A 274 23.63 0.26 -12.54
CA ALA A 274 24.23 1.57 -12.65
C ALA A 274 23.98 2.21 -14.01
N GLY A 275 24.16 1.44 -15.09
CA GLY A 275 23.90 1.93 -16.45
C GLY A 275 22.41 2.23 -16.73
N LEU A 276 21.48 1.55 -16.05
CA LEU A 276 20.05 1.88 -16.11
C LEU A 276 19.73 3.13 -15.29
N ALA A 277 20.25 3.24 -14.08
CA ALA A 277 20.00 4.36 -13.17
C ALA A 277 20.52 5.71 -13.70
N GLU A 278 21.58 5.70 -14.52
CA GLU A 278 22.07 6.90 -15.19
C GLU A 278 21.10 7.45 -16.25
N ARG A 279 20.37 6.54 -16.92
CA ARG A 279 19.47 6.87 -18.04
C ARG A 279 18.04 7.14 -17.62
N GLU A 280 17.61 6.47 -16.54
CA GLU A 280 16.23 6.42 -16.07
C GLU A 280 16.13 6.92 -14.62
N PRO A 281 15.84 8.21 -14.37
CA PRO A 281 15.73 8.76 -13.02
C PRO A 281 14.73 8.03 -12.14
N LEU A 282 13.61 7.59 -12.72
CA LEU A 282 12.59 6.81 -12.02
C LEU A 282 13.12 5.47 -11.51
N PHE A 283 13.90 4.81 -12.35
CA PHE A 283 14.54 3.55 -11.98
C PHE A 283 15.53 3.74 -10.82
N ARG A 284 16.33 4.81 -10.86
CA ARG A 284 17.23 5.19 -9.75
C ARG A 284 16.46 5.42 -8.46
N TRP A 285 15.36 6.20 -8.51
CA TRP A 285 14.52 6.46 -7.37
C TRP A 285 13.92 5.16 -6.80
N SER A 286 13.40 4.28 -7.64
CA SER A 286 12.79 3.03 -7.20
C SER A 286 13.77 2.13 -6.43
N ILE A 287 15.04 2.08 -6.88
CA ILE A 287 16.10 1.34 -6.17
C ILE A 287 16.42 2.02 -4.83
N GLN A 288 16.55 3.35 -4.80
CA GLN A 288 16.82 4.08 -3.56
C GLN A 288 15.70 3.86 -2.54
N HIS A 289 14.45 3.96 -2.98
CA HIS A 289 13.29 3.70 -2.13
C HIS A 289 13.27 2.25 -1.62
N SER A 290 13.51 1.29 -2.51
CA SER A 290 13.57 -0.13 -2.13
C SER A 290 14.69 -0.40 -1.13
N ASN A 291 15.89 0.12 -1.36
CA ASN A 291 17.01 -0.04 -0.42
C ASN A 291 16.67 0.51 0.96
N TYR A 292 16.04 1.69 1.02
CA TYR A 292 15.62 2.31 2.27
C TYR A 292 14.55 1.47 2.98
N ALA A 293 13.48 1.10 2.27
CA ALA A 293 12.36 0.37 2.86
C ALA A 293 12.72 -1.07 3.25
N TYR A 294 13.58 -1.71 2.48
CA TYR A 294 14.01 -3.09 2.74
C TYR A 294 15.28 -3.19 3.60
N GLY A 295 15.95 -2.07 3.93
CA GLY A 295 17.16 -2.05 4.72
C GLY A 295 18.33 -2.74 4.03
N THR A 296 18.50 -2.48 2.74
CA THR A 296 19.57 -3.02 1.90
C THR A 296 20.50 -1.90 1.45
N SER A 297 21.75 -2.21 1.19
CA SER A 297 22.75 -1.21 0.82
C SER A 297 22.81 -0.94 -0.68
N ASP A 298 22.33 -1.87 -1.50
CA ASP A 298 22.29 -1.76 -2.95
C ASP A 298 21.25 -2.68 -3.59
N VAL A 299 21.16 -2.60 -4.92
CA VAL A 299 20.19 -3.36 -5.72
C VAL A 299 20.43 -4.88 -5.68
N TYR A 300 21.68 -5.33 -5.52
CA TYR A 300 21.94 -6.77 -5.42
C TYR A 300 21.35 -7.34 -4.13
N GLU A 301 21.58 -6.69 -3.00
CA GLU A 301 21.00 -7.08 -1.73
C GLU A 301 19.48 -6.98 -1.74
N TYR A 302 18.94 -5.91 -2.35
CA TYR A 302 17.50 -5.78 -2.54
C TYR A 302 16.90 -6.94 -3.33
N LEU A 303 17.48 -7.30 -4.49
CA LEU A 303 16.99 -8.41 -5.30
C LEU A 303 17.09 -9.75 -4.58
N GLN A 304 18.17 -10.01 -3.85
CA GLN A 304 18.29 -11.20 -3.01
C GLN A 304 17.22 -11.25 -1.92
N LYS A 305 16.95 -10.11 -1.26
CA LYS A 305 15.91 -10.01 -0.24
C LYS A 305 14.51 -10.15 -0.86
N ALA A 306 14.25 -9.54 -2.02
CA ALA A 306 12.97 -9.60 -2.74
C ALA A 306 12.56 -11.03 -3.12
N ARG A 307 13.52 -11.95 -3.37
CA ARG A 307 13.26 -13.37 -3.63
C ARG A 307 12.59 -14.09 -2.45
N ALA A 308 12.75 -13.59 -1.23
CA ALA A 308 12.12 -14.15 -0.04
C ALA A 308 10.65 -13.73 0.13
N PHE A 309 10.22 -12.66 -0.56
CA PHE A 309 8.82 -12.20 -0.55
C PHE A 309 8.04 -12.95 -1.63
N THR A 310 7.53 -14.11 -1.26
CA THR A 310 6.74 -14.98 -2.11
C THR A 310 5.86 -15.89 -1.27
N ILE A 311 4.64 -16.13 -1.74
CA ILE A 311 3.72 -17.06 -1.09
C ILE A 311 3.99 -18.53 -1.48
N GLU A 312 4.76 -18.78 -2.54
CA GLU A 312 4.93 -20.12 -3.12
C GLU A 312 5.30 -21.21 -2.09
N PRO A 313 6.29 -21.00 -1.19
CA PRO A 313 6.65 -22.04 -0.21
C PRO A 313 5.60 -22.32 0.86
N VAL A 314 4.62 -21.43 1.02
CA VAL A 314 3.62 -21.50 2.10
C VAL A 314 2.18 -21.56 1.59
N ALA A 315 1.96 -21.49 0.28
CA ALA A 315 0.64 -21.40 -0.33
C ALA A 315 -0.28 -22.57 0.05
N GLU A 316 0.26 -23.80 0.17
CA GLU A 316 -0.49 -24.97 0.58
C GLU A 316 -1.05 -24.89 2.02
N ARG A 317 -0.54 -23.94 2.83
CA ARG A 317 -1.01 -23.70 4.20
C ARG A 317 -2.14 -22.67 4.25
N ILE A 318 -2.41 -21.97 3.15
CA ILE A 318 -3.52 -21.01 3.05
C ILE A 318 -4.82 -21.80 2.88
N THR A 319 -5.57 -21.92 3.98
CA THR A 319 -6.81 -22.70 4.05
C THR A 319 -8.05 -21.84 4.32
N GLN A 320 -7.87 -20.53 4.36
CA GLN A 320 -8.88 -19.52 4.65
C GLN A 320 -9.88 -19.34 3.49
N ASP A 321 -10.93 -18.54 3.73
CA ASP A 321 -11.65 -17.91 2.63
C ASP A 321 -10.81 -16.78 2.06
N VAL A 322 -10.70 -16.72 0.75
CA VAL A 322 -9.84 -15.78 0.04
C VAL A 322 -10.63 -14.99 -0.99
N LEU A 323 -10.46 -13.68 -0.96
CA LEU A 323 -10.89 -12.75 -2.00
C LEU A 323 -9.64 -12.15 -2.66
N LEU A 324 -9.46 -12.42 -3.95
CA LEU A 324 -8.42 -11.83 -4.77
C LEU A 324 -8.99 -10.66 -5.57
N LEU A 325 -8.40 -9.50 -5.44
CA LEU A 325 -8.74 -8.30 -6.18
C LEU A 325 -7.57 -7.91 -7.09
N SER A 326 -7.84 -7.70 -8.37
CA SER A 326 -6.82 -7.33 -9.34
C SER A 326 -7.31 -6.22 -10.26
N ALA A 327 -6.39 -5.59 -10.96
CA ALA A 327 -6.66 -4.51 -11.89
C ALA A 327 -6.15 -4.86 -13.30
N ARG A 328 -6.99 -4.67 -14.32
CA ARG A 328 -6.67 -5.15 -15.68
C ARG A 328 -5.62 -4.32 -16.41
N GLU A 329 -5.45 -3.08 -15.99
CA GLU A 329 -4.51 -2.12 -16.59
C GLU A 329 -3.57 -1.61 -15.50
N ASP A 330 -3.19 -2.53 -14.60
CA ASP A 330 -2.25 -2.24 -13.53
C ASP A 330 -0.87 -1.91 -14.12
N LEU A 331 -0.36 -0.73 -13.78
CA LEU A 331 0.92 -0.23 -14.24
C LEU A 331 2.10 -0.84 -13.46
N LEU A 332 1.84 -1.33 -12.25
CA LEU A 332 2.86 -1.78 -11.29
C LEU A 332 2.93 -3.30 -11.15
N VAL A 333 1.81 -3.98 -11.37
CA VAL A 333 1.69 -5.43 -11.19
C VAL A 333 1.06 -6.04 -12.45
N ASP A 334 1.78 -6.93 -13.12
CA ASP A 334 1.26 -7.61 -14.31
C ASP A 334 -0.01 -8.38 -14.01
N PHE A 335 -1.07 -8.07 -14.75
CA PHE A 335 -2.38 -8.70 -14.56
C PHE A 335 -2.30 -10.23 -14.68
N GLY A 336 -1.42 -10.78 -15.53
CA GLY A 336 -1.27 -12.22 -15.75
C GLY A 336 -0.87 -13.01 -14.50
N LEU A 337 -0.32 -12.36 -13.47
CA LEU A 337 0.07 -13.00 -12.21
C LEU A 337 -1.10 -13.62 -11.45
N TYR A 338 -2.36 -13.19 -11.72
CA TYR A 338 -3.55 -13.80 -11.08
C TYR A 338 -3.65 -15.32 -11.33
N LYS A 339 -3.22 -15.80 -12.50
CA LYS A 339 -3.25 -17.24 -12.82
C LYS A 339 -2.30 -18.02 -11.93
N GLN A 340 -1.08 -17.49 -11.76
CA GLN A 340 -0.09 -18.10 -10.88
C GLN A 340 -0.60 -18.18 -9.44
N GLU A 341 -1.17 -17.08 -8.93
CA GLU A 341 -1.67 -17.05 -7.56
C GLU A 341 -2.84 -18.01 -7.35
N ILE A 342 -3.81 -18.05 -8.27
CA ILE A 342 -4.93 -19.00 -8.21
C ILE A 342 -4.42 -20.46 -8.25
N ASP A 343 -3.43 -20.76 -9.09
CA ASP A 343 -2.86 -22.10 -9.21
C ASP A 343 -2.10 -22.55 -7.93
N LEU A 344 -1.59 -21.61 -7.15
CA LEU A 344 -0.93 -21.86 -5.87
C LEU A 344 -1.94 -22.14 -4.74
N LEU A 345 -3.11 -21.51 -4.77
CA LEU A 345 -4.12 -21.50 -3.69
C LEU A 345 -5.05 -22.74 -3.71
N LYS A 346 -4.48 -23.94 -3.70
CA LYS A 346 -5.23 -25.19 -3.88
C LYS A 346 -6.05 -25.61 -2.67
N ASN A 347 -5.69 -25.14 -1.46
CA ASN A 347 -6.26 -25.61 -0.20
C ASN A 347 -7.20 -24.62 0.46
N THR A 348 -7.47 -23.48 -0.19
CA THR A 348 -8.40 -22.46 0.33
C THR A 348 -9.81 -23.04 0.54
N ARG A 349 -10.48 -22.68 1.62
CA ARG A 349 -11.87 -23.04 1.89
C ARG A 349 -12.82 -22.53 0.81
N SER A 350 -12.60 -21.28 0.38
CA SER A 350 -13.22 -20.70 -0.80
C SER A 350 -12.26 -19.68 -1.46
N LEU A 351 -12.44 -19.48 -2.75
CA LEU A 351 -11.66 -18.51 -3.52
C LEU A 351 -12.61 -17.74 -4.45
N GLU A 352 -12.68 -16.43 -4.25
CA GLU A 352 -13.35 -15.52 -5.14
C GLU A 352 -12.33 -14.57 -5.79
N PHE A 353 -12.53 -14.25 -7.06
CA PHE A 353 -11.64 -13.36 -7.82
C PHE A 353 -12.47 -12.26 -8.48
N ALA A 354 -12.06 -11.00 -8.33
CA ALA A 354 -12.67 -9.87 -8.98
C ALA A 354 -11.61 -8.96 -9.63
N ALA A 355 -11.88 -8.55 -10.87
CA ALA A 355 -11.03 -7.64 -11.63
C ALA A 355 -11.92 -6.62 -12.36
N PRO A 356 -12.46 -5.60 -11.67
CA PRO A 356 -13.27 -4.56 -12.29
C PRO A 356 -12.44 -3.80 -13.34
N GLY A 357 -13.09 -3.55 -14.49
CA GLY A 357 -12.46 -2.84 -15.60
C GLY A 357 -12.94 -1.40 -15.71
N ARG A 358 -12.68 -0.78 -16.88
CA ARG A 358 -12.99 0.64 -17.18
C ARG A 358 -14.43 1.05 -16.94
N ALA A 359 -15.40 0.14 -17.19
CA ALA A 359 -16.81 0.44 -16.98
C ALA A 359 -17.15 0.75 -15.50
N LEU A 360 -16.32 0.29 -14.57
CA LEU A 360 -16.44 0.52 -13.13
C LEU A 360 -15.31 1.41 -12.60
N ASN A 361 -14.49 2.01 -13.45
CA ASN A 361 -13.30 2.79 -13.10
C ASN A 361 -12.29 2.05 -12.19
N GLY A 362 -12.30 0.72 -12.22
CA GLY A 362 -11.46 -0.13 -11.36
C GLY A 362 -10.25 -0.75 -12.08
N GLN A 363 -9.86 -0.24 -13.25
CA GLN A 363 -8.83 -0.84 -14.08
C GLN A 363 -7.39 -0.60 -13.63
N ALA A 364 -7.14 0.48 -12.87
CA ALA A 364 -5.81 0.88 -12.42
C ALA A 364 -5.38 0.16 -11.13
N HIS A 365 -4.10 0.21 -10.80
CA HIS A 365 -3.51 -0.41 -9.60
C HIS A 365 -4.34 -0.16 -8.35
N CYS A 366 -4.56 -1.21 -7.55
CA CYS A 366 -5.46 -1.21 -6.38
C CYS A 366 -6.87 -0.72 -6.70
N ASN A 367 -7.32 -0.90 -7.95
CA ASN A 367 -8.61 -0.47 -8.45
C ASN A 367 -8.87 1.03 -8.22
N MET A 368 -7.80 1.82 -8.21
CA MET A 368 -7.87 3.27 -8.07
C MET A 368 -8.78 3.87 -9.14
N GLY A 369 -9.68 4.73 -8.72
CA GLY A 369 -10.76 5.30 -9.52
C GLY A 369 -12.15 4.90 -9.03
N ASN A 370 -12.30 3.86 -8.18
CA ASN A 370 -13.58 3.53 -7.56
C ASN A 370 -13.41 2.77 -6.23
N THR A 371 -12.85 3.47 -5.25
CA THR A 371 -12.58 2.91 -3.92
C THR A 371 -13.87 2.45 -3.22
N GLU A 372 -14.98 3.20 -3.33
CA GLU A 372 -16.26 2.85 -2.69
C GLU A 372 -16.78 1.49 -3.20
N TYR A 373 -16.79 1.28 -4.51
CA TYR A 373 -17.19 -0.01 -5.09
C TYR A 373 -16.34 -1.18 -4.55
N MET A 374 -15.04 -0.97 -4.37
CA MET A 374 -14.17 -2.01 -3.86
C MET A 374 -14.44 -2.29 -2.38
N LEU A 375 -14.68 -1.26 -1.58
CA LEU A 375 -15.05 -1.41 -0.16
C LEU A 375 -16.40 -2.11 -0.01
N ASP A 376 -17.39 -1.78 -0.84
CA ASP A 376 -18.68 -2.47 -0.87
C ASP A 376 -18.54 -3.95 -1.24
N LEU A 377 -17.70 -4.25 -2.24
CA LEU A 377 -17.41 -5.63 -2.63
C LEU A 377 -16.78 -6.41 -1.48
N ILE A 378 -15.80 -5.82 -0.81
CA ILE A 378 -15.12 -6.41 0.34
C ILE A 378 -16.11 -6.65 1.49
N LEU A 379 -16.90 -5.64 1.88
CA LEU A 379 -17.88 -5.75 2.96
C LEU A 379 -18.93 -6.82 2.66
N ASN A 380 -19.51 -6.80 1.46
CA ASN A 380 -20.49 -7.80 1.04
C ASN A 380 -19.92 -9.22 1.01
N TRP A 381 -18.66 -9.38 0.57
CA TRP A 381 -17.98 -10.67 0.61
C TRP A 381 -17.74 -11.12 2.05
N ASN A 382 -17.24 -10.23 2.89
CA ASN A 382 -16.91 -10.55 4.28
C ASN A 382 -18.17 -10.91 5.10
N ASP A 383 -19.29 -10.19 4.91
CA ASP A 383 -20.59 -10.52 5.53
C ASP A 383 -21.02 -11.95 5.15
N ARG A 384 -20.94 -12.33 3.86
CA ARG A 384 -21.25 -13.70 3.41
C ARG A 384 -20.34 -14.77 4.01
N MET A 385 -19.07 -14.46 4.26
CA MET A 385 -18.12 -15.42 4.84
C MET A 385 -18.32 -15.59 6.34
N LEU A 386 -18.81 -14.57 7.04
CA LEU A 386 -19.17 -14.68 8.48
C LEU A 386 -20.41 -15.54 8.74
N GLU A 387 -21.32 -15.63 7.78
CA GLU A 387 -22.55 -16.44 7.89
C GLU A 387 -22.31 -17.94 7.68
N ARG A 388 -21.11 -18.35 7.26
CA ARG A 388 -20.71 -19.75 7.01
C ARG A 388 -20.09 -20.42 8.22
#